data_19a28cf706093f7d57893d1173cc23a2
#
_entry.id   19a28cf706093f7d57893d1173cc23a2
#
_cell.length_a   1.000
_cell.length_b   1.000
_cell.length_c   1.000
_cell.angle_alpha   90.00
_cell.angle_beta   90.00
_cell.angle_gamma   90.00
#
_symmetry.space_group_name_H-M   'P 1'
#
loop_
_entity.id
_entity.type
_entity.pdbx_description
1 polymer ?
#
loop_
_entity_poly.entity_id
_entity_poly.type
_entity_poly.pdbx_seq_one_letter_code
_entity_poly.pdbx_strand_id
1 'polypeptide(L)'
;MVKYMKMLAYPLNITKKDLKMAKVLASQYGGPQGELAASIRYLNQRVTMPDDYGKSLLNDIGIEELGHVEMLQSMIHLLMKDATIEEIKAAGLECYYTEHGEDIFPENCAGLPFTTAYISSTGDVIANIVEDMAAEQKARAIYENLINQTNNQEVIQPCLLYTSPSPRDA
;
A
#
# COMPACT_ATOMS: atom_id res chain seq x y z
N MET A 1 18.72 3.91 -12.82
CA MET A 1 17.81 4.78 -13.60
C MET A 1 16.42 4.22 -13.49
N VAL A 2 15.45 4.97 -12.99
CA VAL A 2 14.06 4.55 -12.86
C VAL A 2 13.44 4.43 -14.26
N LYS A 3 12.86 3.28 -14.57
CA LYS A 3 12.06 3.10 -15.79
C LYS A 3 10.58 3.17 -15.40
N TYR A 4 9.87 4.16 -15.94
CA TYR A 4 8.43 4.25 -15.82
C TYR A 4 7.76 3.44 -16.94
N MET A 5 6.89 2.50 -16.56
CA MET A 5 6.01 1.79 -17.50
C MET A 5 4.59 2.27 -17.30
N LYS A 6 3.89 2.59 -18.38
CA LYS A 6 2.48 3.03 -18.36
C LYS A 6 1.51 1.85 -18.19
N MET A 7 1.84 0.92 -17.30
CA MET A 7 1.07 -0.29 -17.02
C MET A 7 1.15 -0.56 -15.52
N LEU A 8 0.04 -1.00 -14.94
CA LEU A 8 0.06 -1.53 -13.59
C LEU A 8 0.94 -2.78 -13.50
N ALA A 9 1.55 -3.01 -12.34
CA ALA A 9 2.38 -4.19 -12.07
C ALA A 9 1.58 -5.50 -12.26
N TYR A 10 0.27 -5.46 -12.02
CA TYR A 10 -0.66 -6.56 -12.23
C TYR A 10 -1.97 -6.03 -12.84
N PRO A 11 -2.58 -6.72 -13.82
CA PRO A 11 -3.84 -6.28 -14.42
C PRO A 11 -4.99 -6.37 -13.40
N LEU A 12 -5.69 -5.27 -13.18
CA LEU A 12 -6.85 -5.21 -12.32
C LEU A 12 -8.14 -5.37 -13.14
N ASN A 13 -9.04 -6.21 -12.65
CA ASN A 13 -10.35 -6.42 -13.26
C ASN A 13 -11.44 -6.47 -12.16
N ILE A 14 -11.52 -5.40 -11.35
CA ILE A 14 -12.54 -5.28 -10.31
C ILE A 14 -13.81 -4.72 -10.95
N THR A 15 -14.84 -5.55 -11.02
CA THR A 15 -16.09 -5.26 -11.73
C THR A 15 -17.23 -4.89 -10.78
N LYS A 16 -17.08 -5.16 -9.48
CA LYS A 16 -18.13 -4.94 -8.48
C LYS A 16 -17.67 -3.93 -7.43
N LYS A 17 -18.53 -2.95 -7.14
CA LYS A 17 -18.33 -2.03 -6.03
C LYS A 17 -18.30 -2.76 -4.69
N ASP A 18 -17.39 -2.36 -3.83
CA ASP A 18 -17.35 -2.73 -2.42
C ASP A 18 -16.66 -1.61 -1.62
N LEU A 19 -17.45 -0.63 -1.19
CA LEU A 19 -16.94 0.54 -0.48
C LEU A 19 -16.37 0.19 0.90
N LYS A 20 -16.87 -0.88 1.54
CA LYS A 20 -16.31 -1.33 2.82
C LYS A 20 -14.92 -1.92 2.62
N MET A 21 -14.74 -2.69 1.54
CA MET A 21 -13.43 -3.21 1.18
C MET A 21 -12.46 -2.10 0.77
N ALA A 22 -12.92 -1.11 0.00
CA ALA A 22 -12.14 0.09 -0.34
C ALA A 22 -11.63 0.80 0.91
N LYS A 23 -12.51 0.98 1.91
CA LYS A 23 -12.17 1.61 3.19
C LYS A 23 -11.07 0.85 3.94
N VAL A 24 -11.16 -0.48 4.05
CA VAL A 24 -10.16 -1.25 4.79
C VAL A 24 -8.84 -1.38 4.02
N LEU A 25 -8.86 -1.40 2.68
CA LEU A 25 -7.67 -1.36 1.84
C LEU A 25 -6.85 -0.08 2.03
N ALA A 26 -7.48 1.04 2.39
CA ALA A 26 -6.78 2.31 2.65
C ALA A 26 -5.68 2.16 3.73
N SER A 27 -5.80 1.20 4.65
CA SER A 27 -4.76 0.90 5.64
C SER A 27 -3.43 0.46 5.02
N GLN A 28 -3.47 -0.25 3.87
CA GLN A 28 -2.27 -0.62 3.13
C GLN A 28 -1.78 0.50 2.21
N TYR A 29 -2.59 1.52 1.96
CA TYR A 29 -2.14 2.71 1.24
C TYR A 29 -1.50 3.73 2.17
N GLY A 30 -2.26 4.30 3.11
CA GLY A 30 -1.81 5.43 3.95
C GLY A 30 -1.51 5.08 5.41
N GLY A 31 -1.63 3.82 5.81
CA GLY A 31 -1.36 3.37 7.18
C GLY A 31 0.12 3.21 7.50
N PRO A 32 0.46 2.96 8.79
CA PRO A 32 1.84 2.86 9.26
C PRO A 32 2.62 1.67 8.70
N GLN A 33 1.93 0.64 8.24
CA GLN A 33 2.50 -0.55 7.60
C GLN A 33 2.11 -0.63 6.12
N GLY A 34 1.66 0.49 5.54
CA GLY A 34 1.23 0.56 4.16
C GLY A 34 2.38 0.85 3.20
N GLU A 35 2.13 0.59 1.92
CA GLU A 35 3.11 0.66 0.83
C GLU A 35 3.71 2.06 0.65
N LEU A 36 2.94 3.13 0.94
CA LEU A 36 3.47 4.50 0.88
C LEU A 36 4.56 4.71 1.95
N ALA A 37 4.35 4.21 3.17
CA ALA A 37 5.34 4.29 4.24
C ALA A 37 6.58 3.46 3.91
N ALA A 38 6.40 2.25 3.39
CA ALA A 38 7.46 1.34 2.98
C ALA A 38 8.33 1.95 1.87
N SER A 39 7.71 2.46 0.80
CA SER A 39 8.44 3.06 -0.32
C SER A 39 9.32 4.23 0.12
N ILE A 40 8.76 5.18 0.89
CA ILE A 40 9.50 6.35 1.37
C ILE A 40 10.60 5.93 2.35
N ARG A 41 10.35 4.95 3.22
CA ARG A 41 11.33 4.40 4.15
C ARG A 41 12.56 3.87 3.41
N TYR A 42 12.39 2.97 2.48
CA TYR A 42 13.49 2.35 1.72
C TYR A 42 14.25 3.36 0.87
N LEU A 43 13.56 4.26 0.19
CA LEU A 43 14.19 5.32 -0.60
C LEU A 43 15.00 6.30 0.25
N ASN A 44 14.57 6.59 1.48
CA ASN A 44 15.35 7.41 2.42
C ASN A 44 16.55 6.67 2.97
N GLN A 45 16.40 5.42 3.40
CA GLN A 45 17.46 4.60 3.96
C GLN A 45 18.57 4.31 2.95
N ARG A 46 18.21 4.16 1.67
CA ARG A 46 19.14 3.99 0.55
C ARG A 46 20.31 4.97 0.59
N VAL A 47 20.04 6.24 0.93
CA VAL A 47 21.03 7.33 0.87
C VAL A 47 22.19 7.11 1.83
N THR A 48 21.94 6.47 2.97
CA THR A 48 22.91 6.22 4.04
C THR A 48 23.54 4.83 4.01
N MET A 49 23.18 3.98 3.05
CA MET A 49 23.78 2.66 2.91
C MET A 49 25.27 2.76 2.61
N PRO A 50 26.13 1.94 3.26
CA PRO A 50 27.57 2.04 3.17
C PRO A 50 28.16 1.59 1.81
N ASP A 51 27.43 0.75 1.09
CA ASP A 51 27.89 0.16 -0.17
C ASP A 51 26.84 0.27 -1.29
N ASP A 52 27.30 0.06 -2.52
CA ASP A 52 26.45 0.21 -3.70
C ASP A 52 25.45 -0.92 -3.86
N TYR A 53 25.71 -2.10 -3.29
CA TYR A 53 24.77 -3.22 -3.30
C TYR A 53 23.52 -2.88 -2.46
N GLY A 54 23.71 -2.46 -1.21
CA GLY A 54 22.64 -2.03 -0.33
C GLY A 54 21.84 -0.86 -0.89
N LYS A 55 22.54 0.14 -1.49
CA LYS A 55 21.89 1.26 -2.19
C LYS A 55 21.01 0.79 -3.33
N SER A 56 21.51 -0.10 -4.17
CA SER A 56 20.75 -0.65 -5.31
C SER A 56 19.55 -1.45 -4.84
N LEU A 57 19.73 -2.31 -3.85
CA LEU A 57 18.67 -3.15 -3.30
C LEU A 57 17.52 -2.30 -2.76
N LEU A 58 17.81 -1.35 -1.86
CA LEU A 58 16.77 -0.48 -1.28
C LEU A 58 16.13 0.45 -2.32
N ASN A 59 16.88 0.82 -3.37
CA ASN A 59 16.30 1.56 -4.48
C ASN A 59 15.29 0.70 -5.26
N ASP A 60 15.63 -0.54 -5.56
CA ASP A 60 14.78 -1.43 -6.33
C ASP A 60 13.51 -1.76 -5.56
N ILE A 61 13.63 -2.13 -4.28
CA ILE A 61 12.48 -2.41 -3.41
C ILE A 61 11.62 -1.16 -3.25
N GLY A 62 12.21 -0.01 -2.93
CA GLY A 62 11.44 1.23 -2.75
C GLY A 62 10.68 1.70 -3.99
N ILE A 63 11.19 1.42 -5.20
CA ILE A 63 10.49 1.67 -6.47
C ILE A 63 9.38 0.63 -6.69
N GLU A 64 9.61 -0.62 -6.31
CA GLU A 64 8.58 -1.68 -6.37
C GLU A 64 7.37 -1.31 -5.48
N GLU A 65 7.62 -0.80 -4.26
CA GLU A 65 6.57 -0.32 -3.35
C GLU A 65 5.75 0.86 -3.94
N LEU A 66 6.36 1.73 -4.75
CA LEU A 66 5.58 2.74 -5.47
C LEU A 66 4.62 2.11 -6.49
N GLY A 67 5.01 1.00 -7.11
CA GLY A 67 4.11 0.21 -7.96
C GLY A 67 2.95 -0.39 -7.17
N HIS A 68 3.20 -0.84 -5.94
CA HIS A 68 2.16 -1.32 -5.02
C HIS A 68 1.20 -0.19 -4.60
N VAL A 69 1.73 1.01 -4.34
CA VAL A 69 0.90 2.21 -4.11
C VAL A 69 -0.05 2.46 -5.28
N GLU A 70 0.45 2.44 -6.53
CA GLU A 70 -0.36 2.61 -7.74
C GLU A 70 -1.46 1.55 -7.85
N MET A 71 -1.13 0.30 -7.53
CA MET A 71 -2.10 -0.81 -7.49
C MET A 71 -3.22 -0.56 -6.48
N LEU A 72 -2.87 -0.18 -5.24
CA LEU A 72 -3.85 0.09 -4.18
C LEU A 72 -4.76 1.27 -4.51
N GLN A 73 -4.20 2.36 -5.03
CA GLN A 73 -4.98 3.51 -5.51
C GLN A 73 -6.00 3.08 -6.56
N SER A 74 -5.56 2.27 -7.53
CA SER A 74 -6.43 1.77 -8.60
C SER A 74 -7.52 0.82 -8.06
N MET A 75 -7.19 -0.07 -7.12
CA MET A 75 -8.15 -0.97 -6.49
C MET A 75 -9.20 -0.19 -5.69
N ILE A 76 -8.78 0.76 -4.86
CA ILE A 76 -9.70 1.60 -4.07
C ILE A 76 -10.64 2.36 -5.00
N HIS A 77 -10.10 2.99 -6.05
CA HIS A 77 -10.92 3.69 -7.04
C HIS A 77 -11.96 2.76 -7.69
N LEU A 78 -11.55 1.59 -8.17
CA LEU A 78 -12.47 0.64 -8.83
C LEU A 78 -13.56 0.11 -7.88
N LEU A 79 -13.24 -0.08 -6.60
CA LEU A 79 -14.20 -0.51 -5.59
C LEU A 79 -15.20 0.60 -5.20
N MET A 80 -14.87 1.86 -5.38
CA MET A 80 -15.72 3.03 -5.08
C MET A 80 -16.40 3.62 -6.31
N LYS A 81 -15.97 3.28 -7.50
CA LYS A 81 -16.42 3.89 -8.76
C LYS A 81 -17.94 3.87 -8.88
N ASP A 82 -18.49 5.01 -9.28
CA ASP A 82 -19.96 5.21 -9.48
C ASP A 82 -20.78 4.94 -8.21
N ALA A 83 -20.20 5.14 -7.02
CA ALA A 83 -20.92 5.00 -5.75
C ALA A 83 -21.94 6.12 -5.56
N THR A 84 -23.14 5.76 -5.09
CA THR A 84 -24.16 6.73 -4.70
C THR A 84 -23.87 7.29 -3.31
N ILE A 85 -24.46 8.44 -2.98
CA ILE A 85 -24.34 9.05 -1.63
C ILE A 85 -24.88 8.11 -0.54
N GLU A 86 -25.92 7.34 -0.84
CA GLU A 86 -26.50 6.35 0.07
C GLU A 86 -25.49 5.21 0.35
N GLU A 87 -24.79 4.72 -0.67
CA GLU A 87 -23.75 3.70 -0.53
C GLU A 87 -22.56 4.23 0.27
N ILE A 88 -22.14 5.47 0.03
CA ILE A 88 -21.05 6.15 0.78
C ILE A 88 -21.40 6.22 2.26
N LYS A 89 -22.62 6.66 2.61
CA LYS A 89 -23.11 6.71 3.99
C LYS A 89 -23.18 5.32 4.62
N ALA A 90 -23.70 4.34 3.90
CA ALA A 90 -23.81 2.97 4.38
C ALA A 90 -22.44 2.31 4.66
N ALA A 91 -21.39 2.76 3.98
CA ALA A 91 -20.01 2.34 4.21
C ALA A 91 -19.29 3.14 5.31
N GLY A 92 -19.88 4.22 5.83
CA GLY A 92 -19.26 5.12 6.81
C GLY A 92 -18.08 5.89 6.19
N LEU A 93 -18.25 6.37 4.96
CA LEU A 93 -17.26 7.13 4.21
C LEU A 93 -17.67 8.60 4.00
N GLU A 94 -18.71 9.11 4.71
CA GLU A 94 -19.21 10.46 4.52
C GLU A 94 -18.16 11.53 4.84
N CYS A 95 -17.34 11.33 5.87
CA CYS A 95 -16.27 12.27 6.20
C CYS A 95 -15.22 12.31 5.09
N TYR A 96 -14.76 11.14 4.66
CA TYR A 96 -13.81 11.02 3.54
C TYR A 96 -14.33 11.72 2.28
N TYR A 97 -15.56 11.42 1.89
CA TYR A 97 -16.18 12.00 0.70
C TYR A 97 -16.39 13.52 0.80
N THR A 98 -16.69 14.02 2.00
CA THR A 98 -16.87 15.47 2.23
C THR A 98 -15.58 16.24 1.97
N GLU A 99 -14.43 15.67 2.37
CA GLU A 99 -13.15 16.35 2.25
C GLU A 99 -12.45 16.08 0.91
N HIS A 100 -12.63 14.87 0.34
CA HIS A 100 -11.84 14.39 -0.80
C HIS A 100 -12.67 14.04 -2.04
N GLY A 101 -14.00 13.94 -1.93
CA GLY A 101 -14.85 13.53 -3.05
C GLY A 101 -14.51 12.11 -3.53
N GLU A 102 -14.19 11.98 -4.82
CA GLU A 102 -13.78 10.72 -5.44
C GLU A 102 -12.25 10.55 -5.55
N ASP A 103 -11.48 11.52 -5.05
CA ASP A 103 -10.02 11.45 -5.05
C ASP A 103 -9.52 10.40 -4.06
N ILE A 104 -8.35 9.83 -4.36
CA ILE A 104 -7.68 8.87 -3.50
C ILE A 104 -6.72 9.62 -2.58
N PHE A 105 -6.98 9.57 -1.28
CA PHE A 105 -6.22 10.28 -0.27
C PHE A 105 -5.48 9.30 0.66
N PRO A 106 -4.18 9.54 1.01
CA PRO A 106 -3.39 8.60 1.78
C PRO A 106 -3.73 8.67 3.28
N GLU A 107 -4.76 7.96 3.67
CA GLU A 107 -5.14 7.73 5.07
C GLU A 107 -5.34 6.24 5.35
N ASN A 108 -5.44 5.87 6.61
CA ASN A 108 -5.80 4.50 6.99
C ASN A 108 -7.33 4.32 7.05
N CYS A 109 -7.79 3.10 7.31
CA CYS A 109 -9.22 2.78 7.39
C CYS A 109 -9.99 3.49 8.51
N ALA A 110 -9.30 4.10 9.47
CA ALA A 110 -9.89 4.91 10.55
C ALA A 110 -9.89 6.42 10.22
N GLY A 111 -9.44 6.82 9.04
CA GLY A 111 -9.36 8.23 8.62
C GLY A 111 -8.16 8.99 9.18
N LEU A 112 -7.12 8.28 9.64
CA LEU A 112 -5.88 8.92 10.09
C LEU A 112 -4.97 9.16 8.89
N PRO A 113 -4.62 10.42 8.58
CA PRO A 113 -3.76 10.74 7.45
C PRO A 113 -2.36 10.12 7.59
N PHE A 114 -1.76 9.80 6.45
CA PHE A 114 -0.35 9.44 6.40
C PHE A 114 0.52 10.50 7.09
N THR A 115 1.50 10.03 7.84
CA THR A 115 2.47 10.91 8.51
C THR A 115 3.88 10.37 8.35
N THR A 116 4.85 11.28 8.28
CA THR A 116 6.28 10.94 8.25
C THR A 116 6.74 10.16 9.49
N ALA A 117 5.97 10.20 10.59
CA ALA A 117 6.23 9.38 11.78
C ALA A 117 6.22 7.86 11.49
N TYR A 118 5.59 7.42 10.39
CA TYR A 118 5.54 6.02 9.98
C TYR A 118 6.84 5.51 9.31
N ILE A 119 7.75 6.41 8.96
CA ILE A 119 8.96 6.05 8.20
C ILE A 119 9.98 5.31 9.05
N SER A 120 10.14 5.63 10.33
CA SER A 120 10.99 4.94 11.32
C SER A 120 12.46 4.80 10.95
N SER A 121 13.02 5.65 10.09
CA SER A 121 14.42 5.62 9.69
C SER A 121 15.31 6.29 10.74
N THR A 122 16.42 5.66 11.13
CA THR A 122 17.33 6.12 12.19
C THR A 122 18.72 6.49 11.69
N GLY A 123 19.08 6.10 10.45
CA GLY A 123 20.44 6.23 9.92
C GLY A 123 21.41 5.11 10.35
N ASP A 124 21.04 4.27 11.32
CA ASP A 124 21.77 3.04 11.64
C ASP A 124 21.30 1.91 10.71
N VAL A 125 22.26 1.33 9.98
CA VAL A 125 21.96 0.33 8.93
C VAL A 125 21.32 -0.92 9.52
N ILE A 126 21.81 -1.40 10.65
CA ILE A 126 21.29 -2.65 11.27
C ILE A 126 19.89 -2.41 11.82
N ALA A 127 19.68 -1.30 12.54
CA ALA A 127 18.38 -0.93 13.07
C ALA A 127 17.33 -0.76 11.95
N ASN A 128 17.72 -0.09 10.86
CA ASN A 128 16.84 0.11 9.70
C ASN A 128 16.45 -1.22 9.06
N ILE A 129 17.39 -2.12 8.76
CA ILE A 129 17.09 -3.41 8.13
C ILE A 129 16.22 -4.30 9.02
N VAL A 130 16.45 -4.33 10.33
CA VAL A 130 15.62 -5.09 11.27
C VAL A 130 14.18 -4.54 11.30
N GLU A 131 14.02 -3.21 11.31
CA GLU A 131 12.69 -2.58 11.21
C GLU A 131 12.03 -2.87 9.87
N ASP A 132 12.76 -2.84 8.77
CA ASP A 132 12.24 -3.13 7.44
C ASP A 132 11.71 -4.56 7.36
N MET A 133 12.47 -5.55 7.83
CA MET A 133 12.02 -6.94 7.91
C MET A 133 10.75 -7.10 8.77
N ALA A 134 10.69 -6.38 9.90
CA ALA A 134 9.52 -6.39 10.77
C ALA A 134 8.31 -5.70 10.11
N ALA A 135 8.53 -4.62 9.36
CA ALA A 135 7.50 -3.91 8.62
C ALA A 135 6.89 -4.78 7.52
N GLU A 136 7.72 -5.48 6.74
CA GLU A 136 7.27 -6.43 5.73
C GLU A 136 6.38 -7.52 6.33
N GLN A 137 6.79 -8.13 7.46
CA GLN A 137 5.96 -9.14 8.11
C GLN A 137 4.63 -8.57 8.65
N LYS A 138 4.62 -7.32 9.11
CA LYS A 138 3.39 -6.64 9.53
C LYS A 138 2.47 -6.35 8.34
N ALA A 139 3.03 -5.88 7.21
CA ALA A 139 2.29 -5.65 5.98
C ALA A 139 1.66 -6.95 5.45
N ARG A 140 2.43 -8.04 5.38
CA ARG A 140 1.94 -9.37 5.01
C ARG A 140 0.76 -9.80 5.87
N ALA A 141 0.87 -9.68 7.20
CA ALA A 141 -0.20 -10.05 8.12
C ALA A 141 -1.47 -9.21 7.91
N ILE A 142 -1.35 -7.92 7.57
CA ILE A 142 -2.50 -7.07 7.24
C ILE A 142 -3.15 -7.52 5.93
N TYR A 143 -2.38 -7.86 4.90
CA TYR A 143 -2.96 -8.42 3.65
C TYR A 143 -3.70 -9.74 3.89
N GLU A 144 -3.17 -10.63 4.73
CA GLU A 144 -3.90 -11.85 5.13
C GLU A 144 -5.22 -11.52 5.83
N ASN A 145 -5.23 -10.52 6.73
CA ASN A 145 -6.46 -10.06 7.39
C ASN A 145 -7.45 -9.45 6.40
N LEU A 146 -6.98 -8.72 5.38
CA LEU A 146 -7.82 -8.15 4.32
C LEU A 146 -8.45 -9.24 3.46
N ILE A 147 -7.67 -10.23 3.04
CA ILE A 147 -8.15 -11.38 2.26
C ILE A 147 -9.24 -12.14 3.03
N ASN A 148 -9.10 -12.30 4.34
CA ASN A 148 -10.08 -12.96 5.19
C ASN A 148 -11.41 -12.19 5.32
N GLN A 149 -11.49 -10.93 4.91
CA GLN A 149 -12.71 -10.12 4.96
C GLN A 149 -13.53 -10.14 3.68
N THR A 150 -13.05 -10.78 2.61
CA THR A 150 -13.73 -10.80 1.33
C THR A 150 -13.69 -12.18 0.69
N ASN A 151 -14.73 -12.48 -0.12
CA ASN A 151 -14.73 -13.65 -1.02
C ASN A 151 -14.54 -13.22 -2.49
N ASN A 152 -14.32 -11.94 -2.76
CA ASN A 152 -14.15 -11.43 -4.10
C ASN A 152 -12.75 -11.74 -4.63
N GLN A 153 -12.67 -12.71 -5.57
CA GLN A 153 -11.40 -13.12 -6.18
C GLN A 153 -10.72 -11.99 -6.95
N GLU A 154 -11.47 -11.00 -7.46
CA GLU A 154 -10.92 -9.83 -8.14
C GLU A 154 -10.12 -8.91 -7.20
N VAL A 155 -10.38 -9.02 -5.88
CA VAL A 155 -9.63 -8.32 -4.81
C VAL A 155 -8.55 -9.24 -4.21
N ILE A 156 -8.89 -10.51 -3.96
CA ILE A 156 -7.97 -11.47 -3.34
C ILE A 156 -6.71 -11.66 -4.20
N GLN A 157 -6.87 -11.86 -5.51
CA GLN A 157 -5.73 -12.16 -6.39
C GLN A 157 -4.66 -11.05 -6.40
N PRO A 158 -4.98 -9.75 -6.55
CA PRO A 158 -3.99 -8.70 -6.38
C PRO A 158 -3.35 -8.68 -4.99
N CYS A 159 -4.13 -8.89 -3.92
CA CYS A 159 -3.59 -8.90 -2.55
C CYS A 159 -2.62 -10.06 -2.29
N LEU A 160 -2.79 -11.22 -2.96
CA LEU A 160 -1.87 -12.36 -2.83
C LEU A 160 -0.47 -12.07 -3.36
N LEU A 161 -0.29 -11.09 -4.24
CA LEU A 161 1.03 -10.68 -4.70
C LEU A 161 1.91 -10.19 -3.56
N TYR A 162 1.30 -9.59 -2.54
CA TYR A 162 1.96 -8.99 -1.37
C TYR A 162 2.12 -9.94 -0.19
N THR A 163 1.51 -11.14 -0.26
CA THR A 163 1.63 -12.16 0.80
C THR A 163 2.62 -13.26 0.44
N SER A 164 2.96 -13.39 -0.84
CA SER A 164 3.96 -14.33 -1.31
C SER A 164 5.37 -13.75 -1.11
N PRO A 165 6.36 -14.56 -0.69
CA PRO A 165 7.75 -14.11 -0.73
C PRO A 165 8.09 -13.66 -2.15
N SER A 166 8.68 -12.47 -2.27
CA SER A 166 9.20 -12.02 -3.56
C SER A 166 10.19 -13.09 -4.09
N PRO A 167 10.24 -13.35 -5.40
CA PRO A 167 11.30 -14.19 -5.97
C PRO A 167 12.72 -13.70 -5.65
N ARG A 168 12.84 -12.48 -5.09
CA ARG A 168 14.10 -11.87 -4.63
C ARG A 168 14.40 -12.18 -3.15
N ASP A 169 13.45 -12.78 -2.41
CA ASP A 169 13.60 -13.18 -1.00
C ASP A 169 14.15 -14.61 -0.86
N ALA A 170 14.45 -15.28 -1.98
CA ALA A 170 14.96 -16.64 -2.05
C ALA A 170 16.48 -16.71 -2.25
#